data_da08cd8db4a819ba39d4eaf7ec912d44
#
_entry.id   da08cd8db4a819ba39d4eaf7ec912d44
#
_cell.length_a   1.000
_cell.length_b   1.000
_cell.length_c   1.000
_cell.angle_alpha   90.00
_cell.angle_beta   90.00
_cell.angle_gamma   90.00
#
_symmetry.space_group_name_H-M   'P 1'
#
loop_
_entity.id
_entity.type
_entity.pdbx_description
1 polymer ?
#
loop_
_entity_poly.entity_id
_entity_poly.type
_entity_poly.pdbx_seq_one_letter_code
_entity_poly.pdbx_strand_id
1 'polypeptide(L)'
;MKILVVGGGGREHALAWKLAQSPKVQCVYVAPGNGGTALDSRLINLNLHLPSELSAWAATEKIALTVVGPEAPLAAGVVDEFRAKGLRIFGPTQAAAQLESSKAFSKAFMALHGIPTAEFEIFTDAVAAHAYIDKKGAPIVVKADGLAAGKGVVVAMTLAEAHAAVDDMLASNAYGVQHNTGDDGQARARVVIEEFVSGEEASFIVLCDGKNVTALATSQDHKRLQDGDQGPNTGGMGAYSPAPCVTPAIHAKAMREVILPTIKGMESDGIRYTGFLYAGLMITPDGKIKTLEFNCRLGDPETQPILMRLKTDLADVLIAGADGKLDTIELQWDRRVALGTVLAAHGYPMNPRKGDVIRGLPGGDSSVGNDAVVFHAGTARVGDETQVSGGRVLCVTALADSVKQAQARVAQVIQAIGFDGMQYRRDIGYRALK
;
A
#
# COMPACT_ATOMS: atom_id res chain seq x y z
N MET A 1 -20.46 0.29 17.68
CA MET A 1 -19.55 -0.88 17.67
C MET A 1 -18.11 -0.44 17.91
N LYS A 2 -17.25 -1.34 18.39
CA LYS A 2 -15.80 -1.13 18.51
C LYS A 2 -15.09 -1.76 17.31
N ILE A 3 -14.13 -1.07 16.71
CA ILE A 3 -13.33 -1.57 15.57
C ILE A 3 -11.86 -1.55 15.94
N LEU A 4 -11.09 -2.53 15.44
CA LEU A 4 -9.63 -2.58 15.55
C LEU A 4 -9.01 -2.39 14.16
N VAL A 5 -8.06 -1.46 14.03
CA VAL A 5 -7.18 -1.31 12.88
C VAL A 5 -5.79 -1.77 13.26
N VAL A 6 -5.26 -2.76 12.55
CA VAL A 6 -3.90 -3.26 12.77
C VAL A 6 -2.92 -2.47 11.91
N GLY A 7 -1.89 -1.89 12.53
CA GLY A 7 -0.84 -1.11 11.91
C GLY A 7 -0.70 0.31 12.50
N GLY A 8 0.26 1.07 12.04
CA GLY A 8 0.57 2.40 12.57
C GLY A 8 1.08 3.39 11.50
N GLY A 9 0.92 3.09 10.22
CA GLY A 9 1.31 3.96 9.11
C GLY A 9 0.24 4.98 8.72
N GLY A 10 0.53 5.74 7.67
CA GLY A 10 -0.41 6.75 7.13
C GLY A 10 -1.70 6.14 6.59
N ARG A 11 -1.60 4.97 5.99
CA ARG A 11 -2.74 4.16 5.55
C ARG A 11 -3.65 3.80 6.72
N GLU A 12 -3.08 3.31 7.83
CA GLU A 12 -3.85 2.91 9.01
C GLU A 12 -4.48 4.13 9.70
N HIS A 13 -3.79 5.26 9.75
CA HIS A 13 -4.38 6.50 10.23
C HIS A 13 -5.58 6.91 9.37
N ALA A 14 -5.47 6.86 8.04
CA ALA A 14 -6.57 7.19 7.13
C ALA A 14 -7.75 6.21 7.27
N LEU A 15 -7.49 4.91 7.45
CA LEU A 15 -8.52 3.90 7.74
C LEU A 15 -9.25 4.21 9.05
N ALA A 16 -8.50 4.46 10.13
CA ALA A 16 -9.07 4.75 11.45
C ALA A 16 -9.86 6.06 11.45
N TRP A 17 -9.32 7.12 10.82
CA TRP A 17 -10.00 8.40 10.63
C TRP A 17 -11.33 8.25 9.89
N LYS A 18 -11.35 7.44 8.81
CA LYS A 18 -12.56 7.21 8.02
C LYS A 18 -13.59 6.38 8.77
N LEU A 19 -13.17 5.33 9.47
CA LEU A 19 -14.03 4.49 10.29
C LEU A 19 -14.64 5.24 11.46
N ALA A 20 -13.92 6.17 12.09
CA ALA A 20 -14.39 7.01 13.18
C ALA A 20 -15.47 8.03 12.77
N GLN A 21 -15.70 8.23 11.47
CA GLN A 21 -16.78 9.08 10.95
C GLN A 21 -18.13 8.36 10.92
N SER A 22 -18.14 7.03 11.03
CA SER A 22 -19.39 6.26 11.03
C SER A 22 -20.17 6.49 12.32
N PRO A 23 -21.49 6.83 12.25
CA PRO A 23 -22.32 6.97 13.44
C PRO A 23 -22.54 5.64 14.19
N LYS A 24 -22.21 4.51 13.56
CA LYS A 24 -22.31 3.17 14.15
C LYS A 24 -21.07 2.79 14.95
N VAL A 25 -19.95 3.52 14.78
CA VAL A 25 -18.68 3.26 15.44
C VAL A 25 -18.56 4.10 16.70
N GLN A 26 -18.41 3.44 17.83
CA GLN A 26 -18.25 4.07 19.14
C GLN A 26 -16.81 4.55 19.35
N CYS A 27 -15.83 3.71 18.99
CA CYS A 27 -14.42 4.03 19.00
C CYS A 27 -13.65 3.10 18.05
N VAL A 28 -12.49 3.56 17.61
CA VAL A 28 -11.55 2.78 16.80
C VAL A 28 -10.25 2.62 17.59
N TYR A 29 -9.87 1.37 17.80
CA TYR A 29 -8.57 1.02 18.35
C TYR A 29 -7.56 0.87 17.21
N VAL A 30 -6.32 1.31 17.41
CA VAL A 30 -5.25 1.23 16.41
C VAL A 30 -4.01 0.59 17.03
N ALA A 31 -3.53 -0.49 16.48
CA ALA A 31 -2.43 -1.28 17.05
C ALA A 31 -1.25 -1.41 16.08
N PRO A 32 -0.10 -0.78 16.35
CA PRO A 32 0.20 0.04 17.54
C PRO A 32 -0.29 1.49 17.45
N GLY A 33 -0.72 1.97 16.25
CA GLY A 33 -1.02 3.37 15.99
C GLY A 33 0.24 4.24 15.83
N ASN A 34 0.05 5.57 15.85
CA ASN A 34 1.11 6.55 15.68
C ASN A 34 0.80 7.85 16.44
N GLY A 35 1.62 8.89 16.23
CA GLY A 35 1.45 10.18 16.90
C GLY A 35 0.14 10.89 16.57
N GLY A 36 -0.39 10.72 15.36
CA GLY A 36 -1.66 11.32 14.94
C GLY A 36 -2.87 10.60 15.51
N THR A 37 -2.86 9.26 15.47
CA THR A 37 -3.94 8.46 16.07
C THR A 37 -4.00 8.63 17.59
N ALA A 38 -2.90 9.02 18.23
CA ALA A 38 -2.86 9.38 19.66
C ALA A 38 -3.47 10.76 19.96
N LEU A 39 -3.59 11.65 18.97
CA LEU A 39 -4.16 12.99 19.12
C LEU A 39 -5.67 13.05 18.90
N ASP A 40 -6.22 12.13 18.14
CA ASP A 40 -7.66 12.07 17.85
C ASP A 40 -8.39 11.37 19.00
N SER A 41 -9.26 12.09 19.69
CA SER A 41 -10.03 11.58 20.84
C SER A 41 -11.00 10.42 20.51
N ARG A 42 -11.28 10.16 19.23
CA ARG A 42 -12.10 9.05 18.75
C ARG A 42 -11.29 7.76 18.57
N LEU A 43 -9.95 7.88 18.57
CA LEU A 43 -9.01 6.79 18.34
C LEU A 43 -8.27 6.43 19.61
N ILE A 44 -7.92 5.16 19.78
CA ILE A 44 -7.21 4.66 20.97
C ILE A 44 -6.04 3.79 20.49
N ASN A 45 -4.82 4.20 20.77
CA ASN A 45 -3.65 3.40 20.45
C ASN A 45 -3.48 2.24 21.43
N LEU A 46 -3.10 1.08 20.90
CA LEU A 46 -2.80 -0.14 21.66
C LEU A 46 -1.39 -0.62 21.35
N ASN A 47 -0.57 -0.76 22.37
CA ASN A 47 0.78 -1.30 22.18
C ASN A 47 0.76 -2.84 22.06
N LEU A 48 0.14 -3.35 21.00
CA LEU A 48 0.04 -4.76 20.67
C LEU A 48 0.58 -5.01 19.25
N HIS A 49 1.33 -6.09 19.08
CA HIS A 49 2.04 -6.37 17.83
C HIS A 49 1.82 -7.80 17.32
N LEU A 50 1.73 -8.78 18.21
CA LEU A 50 1.65 -10.18 17.81
C LEU A 50 0.22 -10.59 17.46
N PRO A 51 0.01 -11.41 16.42
CA PRO A 51 -1.32 -11.91 16.04
C PRO A 51 -2.10 -12.53 17.21
N SER A 52 -1.42 -13.31 18.07
CA SER A 52 -2.03 -13.96 19.23
C SER A 52 -2.49 -12.99 20.32
N GLU A 53 -1.72 -11.90 20.55
CA GLU A 53 -2.08 -10.85 21.50
C GLU A 53 -3.28 -10.03 20.99
N LEU A 54 -3.22 -9.65 19.71
CA LEU A 54 -4.29 -8.91 19.04
C LEU A 54 -5.61 -9.69 19.07
N SER A 55 -5.59 -10.97 18.74
CA SER A 55 -6.79 -11.82 18.70
C SER A 55 -7.36 -12.07 20.10
N ALA A 56 -6.51 -12.31 21.12
CA ALA A 56 -6.94 -12.49 22.50
C ALA A 56 -7.58 -11.20 23.05
N TRP A 57 -6.96 -10.05 22.78
CA TRP A 57 -7.47 -8.76 23.20
C TRP A 57 -8.80 -8.42 22.49
N ALA A 58 -8.88 -8.66 21.18
CA ALA A 58 -10.09 -8.42 20.39
C ALA A 58 -11.29 -9.26 20.86
N ALA A 59 -11.04 -10.50 21.28
CA ALA A 59 -12.06 -11.38 21.87
C ALA A 59 -12.57 -10.82 23.22
N THR A 60 -11.67 -10.41 24.11
CA THR A 60 -11.97 -9.84 25.43
C THR A 60 -12.79 -8.55 25.30
N GLU A 61 -12.36 -7.65 24.42
CA GLU A 61 -13.02 -6.35 24.19
C GLU A 61 -14.25 -6.42 23.30
N LYS A 62 -14.58 -7.60 22.77
CA LYS A 62 -15.73 -7.83 21.86
C LYS A 62 -15.67 -6.91 20.63
N ILE A 63 -14.51 -6.89 19.98
CA ILE A 63 -14.30 -6.12 18.75
C ILE A 63 -15.26 -6.65 17.67
N ALA A 64 -16.04 -5.75 17.08
CA ALA A 64 -17.03 -6.10 16.06
C ALA A 64 -16.41 -6.40 14.70
N LEU A 65 -15.31 -5.74 14.40
CA LEU A 65 -14.54 -5.91 13.15
C LEU A 65 -13.08 -5.54 13.37
N THR A 66 -12.17 -6.34 12.82
CA THR A 66 -10.75 -6.01 12.69
C THR A 66 -10.38 -5.78 11.23
N VAL A 67 -9.58 -4.75 10.96
CA VAL A 67 -9.08 -4.40 9.61
C VAL A 67 -7.57 -4.39 9.65
N VAL A 68 -6.94 -5.09 8.71
CA VAL A 68 -5.47 -5.16 8.65
C VAL A 68 -4.95 -4.17 7.62
N GLY A 69 -4.06 -3.28 8.04
CA GLY A 69 -3.45 -2.29 7.18
C GLY A 69 -2.20 -2.80 6.46
N PRO A 70 -1.11 -3.21 7.16
CA PRO A 70 0.16 -3.54 6.55
C PRO A 70 0.27 -5.02 6.14
N GLU A 71 1.22 -5.31 5.26
CA GLU A 71 1.49 -6.64 4.71
C GLU A 71 2.11 -7.62 5.72
N ALA A 72 2.94 -7.13 6.65
CA ALA A 72 3.67 -8.01 7.56
C ALA A 72 2.77 -8.85 8.48
N PRO A 73 1.74 -8.29 9.15
CA PRO A 73 0.77 -9.09 9.90
C PRO A 73 -0.01 -10.08 9.04
N LEU A 74 -0.31 -9.74 7.78
CA LEU A 74 -0.99 -10.66 6.84
C LEU A 74 -0.11 -11.86 6.53
N ALA A 75 1.15 -11.62 6.20
CA ALA A 75 2.14 -12.68 5.96
C ALA A 75 2.42 -13.52 7.22
N ALA A 76 2.25 -12.94 8.41
CA ALA A 76 2.36 -13.63 9.70
C ALA A 76 1.09 -14.41 10.10
N GLY A 77 0.02 -14.41 9.29
CA GLY A 77 -1.18 -15.20 9.53
C GLY A 77 -2.16 -14.60 10.55
N VAL A 78 -2.17 -13.28 10.76
CA VAL A 78 -3.11 -12.64 11.69
C VAL A 78 -4.57 -12.92 11.35
N VAL A 79 -4.91 -13.05 10.07
CA VAL A 79 -6.27 -13.33 9.62
C VAL A 79 -6.68 -14.76 9.99
N ASP A 80 -5.77 -15.71 9.81
CA ASP A 80 -5.97 -17.12 10.16
C ASP A 80 -6.20 -17.29 11.66
N GLU A 81 -5.38 -16.60 12.47
CA GLU A 81 -5.48 -16.58 13.93
C GLU A 81 -6.85 -16.03 14.42
N PHE A 82 -7.33 -14.92 13.86
CA PHE A 82 -8.63 -14.35 14.21
C PHE A 82 -9.78 -15.26 13.80
N ARG A 83 -9.74 -15.81 12.59
CA ARG A 83 -10.78 -16.73 12.09
C ARG A 83 -10.87 -18.02 12.88
N ALA A 84 -9.72 -18.57 13.31
CA ALA A 84 -9.69 -19.76 14.18
C ALA A 84 -10.41 -19.52 15.50
N LYS A 85 -10.49 -18.28 15.97
CA LYS A 85 -11.23 -17.86 17.17
C LYS A 85 -12.66 -17.37 16.87
N GLY A 86 -13.13 -17.46 15.63
CA GLY A 86 -14.45 -16.97 15.22
C GLY A 86 -14.59 -15.44 15.24
N LEU A 87 -13.47 -14.70 15.23
CA LEU A 87 -13.45 -13.24 15.24
C LEU A 87 -13.54 -12.70 13.81
N ARG A 88 -14.37 -11.65 13.63
CA ARG A 88 -14.56 -11.01 12.32
C ARG A 88 -13.32 -10.16 11.99
N ILE A 89 -12.71 -10.45 10.85
CA ILE A 89 -11.53 -9.74 10.33
C ILE A 89 -11.61 -9.57 8.82
N PHE A 90 -11.25 -8.40 8.31
CA PHE A 90 -11.16 -8.11 6.88
C PHE A 90 -9.69 -8.06 6.45
N GLY A 91 -9.30 -9.03 5.67
CA GLY A 91 -7.93 -9.24 5.15
C GLY A 91 -7.79 -10.64 4.55
N PRO A 92 -6.77 -10.87 3.70
CA PRO A 92 -6.45 -12.19 3.16
C PRO A 92 -5.78 -13.08 4.20
N THR A 93 -5.97 -14.39 4.08
CA THR A 93 -5.22 -15.41 4.84
C THR A 93 -3.73 -15.38 4.50
N GLN A 94 -2.90 -16.00 5.31
CA GLN A 94 -1.46 -16.13 5.05
C GLN A 94 -1.19 -16.75 3.68
N ALA A 95 -1.95 -17.78 3.30
CA ALA A 95 -1.84 -18.42 1.98
C ALA A 95 -2.15 -17.42 0.85
N ALA A 96 -3.21 -16.62 0.98
CA ALA A 96 -3.58 -15.61 -0.01
C ALA A 96 -2.59 -14.43 -0.06
N ALA A 97 -2.00 -14.07 1.07
CA ALA A 97 -1.01 -12.98 1.17
C ALA A 97 0.31 -13.29 0.44
N GLN A 98 0.53 -14.53 -0.02
CA GLN A 98 1.67 -14.88 -0.86
C GLN A 98 1.69 -14.11 -2.20
N LEU A 99 0.54 -13.64 -2.70
CA LEU A 99 0.50 -12.76 -3.89
C LEU A 99 1.34 -11.48 -3.70
N GLU A 100 1.55 -11.00 -2.47
CA GLU A 100 2.43 -9.87 -2.15
C GLU A 100 3.74 -10.32 -1.53
N SER A 101 3.71 -11.25 -0.58
CA SER A 101 4.88 -11.64 0.20
C SER A 101 5.90 -12.46 -0.59
N SER A 102 5.52 -13.05 -1.74
CA SER A 102 6.42 -13.74 -2.66
C SER A 102 6.19 -13.29 -4.09
N LYS A 103 7.17 -12.58 -4.66
CA LYS A 103 7.13 -12.17 -6.08
C LYS A 103 7.25 -13.37 -7.00
N ALA A 104 8.01 -14.38 -6.60
CA ALA A 104 8.13 -15.64 -7.34
C ALA A 104 6.79 -16.38 -7.41
N PHE A 105 6.09 -16.52 -6.27
CA PHE A 105 4.73 -17.08 -6.24
C PHE A 105 3.77 -16.26 -7.12
N SER A 106 3.75 -14.94 -6.94
CA SER A 106 2.87 -14.03 -7.68
C SER A 106 3.07 -14.16 -9.19
N LYS A 107 4.32 -14.22 -9.67
CA LYS A 107 4.62 -14.36 -11.10
C LYS A 107 4.24 -15.73 -11.64
N ALA A 108 4.55 -16.80 -10.93
CA ALA A 108 4.15 -18.16 -11.31
C ALA A 108 2.61 -18.28 -11.37
N PHE A 109 1.92 -17.71 -10.37
CA PHE A 109 0.46 -17.64 -10.32
C PHE A 109 -0.12 -16.88 -11.54
N MET A 110 0.43 -15.70 -11.85
CA MET A 110 -0.03 -14.92 -13.01
C MET A 110 0.16 -15.69 -14.32
N ALA A 111 1.29 -16.36 -14.51
CA ALA A 111 1.56 -17.18 -15.68
C ALA A 111 0.59 -18.37 -15.78
N LEU A 112 0.35 -19.08 -14.67
CA LEU A 112 -0.54 -20.24 -14.62
C LEU A 112 -2.00 -19.89 -14.98
N HIS A 113 -2.47 -18.74 -14.48
CA HIS A 113 -3.87 -18.30 -14.65
C HIS A 113 -4.07 -17.32 -15.80
N GLY A 114 -3.06 -17.12 -16.67
CA GLY A 114 -3.14 -16.29 -17.88
C GLY A 114 -3.33 -14.80 -17.58
N ILE A 115 -2.89 -14.32 -16.42
CA ILE A 115 -2.97 -12.90 -16.03
C ILE A 115 -1.85 -12.13 -16.74
N PRO A 116 -2.14 -11.04 -17.46
CA PRO A 116 -1.12 -10.29 -18.19
C PRO A 116 -0.06 -9.72 -17.24
N THR A 117 1.20 -10.09 -17.44
CA THR A 117 2.36 -9.58 -16.70
C THR A 117 3.58 -9.47 -17.62
N ALA A 118 4.65 -8.86 -17.14
CA ALA A 118 5.94 -8.80 -17.81
C ALA A 118 6.54 -10.20 -17.98
N GLU A 119 7.26 -10.43 -19.07
CA GLU A 119 8.09 -11.65 -19.23
C GLU A 119 9.06 -11.72 -18.05
N PHE A 120 9.25 -12.89 -17.46
CA PHE A 120 10.06 -13.02 -16.26
C PHE A 120 10.77 -14.38 -16.19
N GLU A 121 11.82 -14.44 -15.37
CA GLU A 121 12.47 -15.68 -14.96
C GLU A 121 12.90 -15.55 -13.49
N ILE A 122 13.00 -16.69 -12.78
CA ILE A 122 13.29 -16.75 -11.35
C ILE A 122 14.65 -17.44 -11.15
N PHE A 123 15.53 -16.83 -10.35
CA PHE A 123 16.86 -17.35 -10.10
C PHE A 123 17.18 -17.42 -8.60
N THR A 124 17.88 -18.49 -8.23
CA THR A 124 18.53 -18.69 -6.92
C THR A 124 20.06 -18.74 -7.06
N ASP A 125 20.55 -18.81 -8.29
CA ASP A 125 21.97 -18.86 -8.64
C ASP A 125 22.37 -17.60 -9.39
N ALA A 126 23.42 -16.92 -8.91
CA ALA A 126 23.88 -15.67 -9.48
C ALA A 126 24.47 -15.84 -10.89
N VAL A 127 25.16 -16.96 -11.17
CA VAL A 127 25.78 -17.20 -12.49
C VAL A 127 24.70 -17.34 -13.56
N ALA A 128 23.63 -18.09 -13.26
CA ALA A 128 22.48 -18.23 -14.16
C ALA A 128 21.74 -16.91 -14.37
N ALA A 129 21.57 -16.11 -13.30
CA ALA A 129 20.95 -14.79 -13.36
C ALA A 129 21.76 -13.83 -14.23
N HIS A 130 23.09 -13.77 -14.08
CA HIS A 130 23.96 -12.97 -14.90
C HIS A 130 23.91 -13.37 -16.38
N ALA A 131 23.97 -14.66 -16.68
CA ALA A 131 23.87 -15.16 -18.06
C ALA A 131 22.52 -14.80 -18.72
N TYR A 132 21.44 -14.81 -17.94
CA TYR A 132 20.12 -14.36 -18.43
C TYR A 132 20.11 -12.86 -18.75
N ILE A 133 20.68 -12.03 -17.87
CA ILE A 133 20.79 -10.57 -18.09
C ILE A 133 21.63 -10.29 -19.36
N ASP A 134 22.76 -10.96 -19.53
CA ASP A 134 23.61 -10.78 -20.72
C ASP A 134 22.86 -11.15 -22.01
N LYS A 135 22.01 -12.17 -21.95
CA LYS A 135 21.18 -12.59 -23.09
C LYS A 135 20.04 -11.61 -23.39
N LYS A 136 19.37 -11.07 -22.36
CA LYS A 136 18.20 -10.20 -22.53
C LYS A 136 18.58 -8.74 -22.79
N GLY A 137 19.67 -8.27 -22.22
CA GLY A 137 20.12 -6.87 -22.32
C GLY A 137 19.43 -5.96 -21.29
N ALA A 138 19.72 -4.65 -21.40
CA ALA A 138 19.06 -3.60 -20.61
C ALA A 138 18.26 -2.66 -21.55
N PRO A 139 17.19 -1.98 -21.05
CA PRO A 139 16.74 -1.96 -19.66
C PRO A 139 16.05 -3.26 -19.22
N ILE A 140 16.21 -3.59 -17.92
CA ILE A 140 15.64 -4.81 -17.32
C ILE A 140 15.30 -4.54 -15.85
N VAL A 141 14.40 -5.30 -15.25
CA VAL A 141 13.98 -5.10 -13.86
C VAL A 141 14.40 -6.31 -13.01
N VAL A 142 15.12 -6.05 -11.91
CA VAL A 142 15.55 -7.07 -10.95
C VAL A 142 14.81 -6.85 -9.63
N LYS A 143 14.12 -7.88 -9.14
CA LYS A 143 13.31 -7.82 -7.92
C LYS A 143 13.75 -8.91 -6.94
N ALA A 144 14.04 -8.54 -5.71
CA ALA A 144 14.23 -9.53 -4.64
C ALA A 144 12.90 -10.16 -4.25
N ASP A 145 12.90 -11.49 -4.07
CA ASP A 145 11.72 -12.24 -3.63
C ASP A 145 11.56 -12.16 -2.11
N GLY A 146 10.48 -11.56 -1.66
CA GLY A 146 10.16 -11.31 -0.26
C GLY A 146 9.66 -9.89 0.00
N LEU A 147 9.32 -9.62 1.27
CA LEU A 147 8.90 -8.29 1.72
C LEU A 147 10.14 -7.38 1.87
N ALA A 148 10.16 -6.28 1.15
CA ALA A 148 11.29 -5.34 1.10
C ALA A 148 10.87 -3.87 1.25
N ALA A 149 9.64 -3.59 1.69
CA ALA A 149 9.11 -2.24 1.87
C ALA A 149 9.36 -1.29 0.67
N GLY A 150 9.18 -1.81 -0.57
CA GLY A 150 9.40 -1.05 -1.81
C GLY A 150 10.88 -0.88 -2.22
N LYS A 151 11.83 -1.39 -1.45
CA LYS A 151 13.27 -1.22 -1.72
C LYS A 151 13.90 -2.35 -2.53
N GLY A 152 13.26 -3.51 -2.61
CA GLY A 152 13.76 -4.70 -3.29
C GLY A 152 13.50 -4.71 -4.82
N VAL A 153 13.42 -3.56 -5.48
CA VAL A 153 13.17 -3.43 -6.92
C VAL A 153 14.18 -2.46 -7.53
N VAL A 154 14.95 -2.94 -8.48
CA VAL A 154 15.89 -2.14 -9.27
C VAL A 154 15.44 -2.15 -10.72
N VAL A 155 15.13 -0.98 -11.26
CA VAL A 155 14.94 -0.76 -12.70
C VAL A 155 16.31 -0.42 -13.26
N ALA A 156 16.99 -1.42 -13.80
CA ALA A 156 18.36 -1.30 -14.33
C ALA A 156 18.32 -0.78 -15.77
N MET A 157 18.86 0.39 -16.01
CA MET A 157 18.96 0.99 -17.33
C MET A 157 20.21 0.52 -18.07
N THR A 158 21.18 -0.06 -17.34
CA THR A 158 22.43 -0.59 -17.87
C THR A 158 22.68 -2.02 -17.38
N LEU A 159 23.48 -2.80 -18.12
CA LEU A 159 23.89 -4.15 -17.68
C LEU A 159 24.64 -4.10 -16.34
N ALA A 160 25.49 -3.10 -16.13
CA ALA A 160 26.25 -2.96 -14.88
C ALA A 160 25.32 -2.79 -13.67
N GLU A 161 24.26 -1.98 -13.78
CA GLU A 161 23.24 -1.83 -12.73
C GLU A 161 22.48 -3.14 -12.49
N ALA A 162 22.15 -3.89 -13.55
CA ALA A 162 21.43 -5.15 -13.44
C ALA A 162 22.28 -6.22 -12.73
N HIS A 163 23.56 -6.35 -13.10
CA HIS A 163 24.49 -7.27 -12.44
C HIS A 163 24.70 -6.92 -10.96
N ALA A 164 24.94 -5.64 -10.65
CA ALA A 164 25.07 -5.18 -9.27
C ALA A 164 23.82 -5.49 -8.43
N ALA A 165 22.61 -5.33 -9.00
CA ALA A 165 21.37 -5.64 -8.31
C ALA A 165 21.23 -7.14 -7.99
N VAL A 166 21.66 -8.04 -8.90
CA VAL A 166 21.68 -9.49 -8.66
C VAL A 166 22.64 -9.84 -7.52
N ASP A 167 23.87 -9.29 -7.55
CA ASP A 167 24.88 -9.54 -6.52
C ASP A 167 24.39 -9.07 -5.14
N ASP A 168 23.81 -7.87 -5.08
CA ASP A 168 23.26 -7.32 -3.84
C ASP A 168 22.11 -8.17 -3.29
N MET A 169 21.19 -8.62 -4.13
CA MET A 169 19.98 -9.32 -3.70
C MET A 169 20.22 -10.80 -3.37
N LEU A 170 21.15 -11.48 -4.07
CA LEU A 170 21.44 -12.89 -3.83
C LEU A 170 22.56 -13.12 -2.80
N ALA A 171 23.54 -12.22 -2.69
CA ALA A 171 24.69 -12.43 -1.84
C ALA A 171 24.71 -11.58 -0.57
N SER A 172 24.43 -10.26 -0.66
CA SER A 172 24.65 -9.35 0.47
C SER A 172 23.39 -9.04 1.28
N ASN A 173 22.18 -9.26 0.71
CA ASN A 173 20.91 -8.84 1.27
C ASN A 173 20.91 -7.38 1.76
N ALA A 174 21.58 -6.50 1.00
CA ALA A 174 21.74 -5.08 1.36
C ALA A 174 20.41 -4.34 1.56
N TYR A 175 19.34 -4.84 0.96
CA TYR A 175 17.98 -4.27 1.08
C TYR A 175 17.19 -4.81 2.27
N GLY A 176 17.75 -5.72 3.08
CA GLY A 176 17.09 -6.27 4.26
C GLY A 176 15.80 -7.05 3.93
N VAL A 177 15.79 -7.78 2.82
CA VAL A 177 14.64 -8.57 2.37
C VAL A 177 14.41 -9.73 3.32
N GLN A 178 13.16 -9.91 3.75
CA GLN A 178 12.75 -11.12 4.46
C GLN A 178 12.50 -12.22 3.42
N HIS A 179 13.47 -13.13 3.28
CA HIS A 179 13.38 -14.24 2.34
C HIS A 179 12.33 -15.25 2.78
N ASN A 180 11.57 -15.75 1.81
CA ASN A 180 10.62 -16.81 2.06
C ASN A 180 11.32 -18.14 2.31
N THR A 181 10.82 -18.93 3.24
CA THR A 181 11.23 -20.32 3.47
C THR A 181 10.78 -21.19 2.29
N GLY A 182 11.73 -21.99 1.75
CA GLY A 182 11.40 -23.03 0.79
C GLY A 182 10.72 -24.23 1.45
N ASP A 183 10.32 -25.22 0.63
CA ASP A 183 9.67 -26.46 1.11
C ASP A 183 10.54 -27.27 2.09
N ASP A 184 11.85 -27.04 2.08
CA ASP A 184 12.84 -27.61 2.99
C ASP A 184 12.98 -26.84 4.32
N GLY A 185 12.17 -25.81 4.55
CA GLY A 185 12.20 -24.97 5.74
C GLY A 185 13.37 -23.99 5.82
N GLN A 186 14.18 -23.86 4.76
CA GLN A 186 15.30 -22.91 4.70
C GLN A 186 14.93 -21.66 3.94
N ALA A 187 15.23 -20.49 4.52
CA ALA A 187 15.10 -19.20 3.82
C ALA A 187 16.21 -19.08 2.76
N ARG A 188 15.83 -18.95 1.51
CA ARG A 188 16.79 -18.78 0.39
C ARG A 188 16.52 -17.48 -0.34
N ALA A 189 17.61 -16.77 -0.64
CA ALA A 189 17.54 -15.62 -1.51
C ALA A 189 17.10 -16.05 -2.93
N ARG A 190 16.13 -15.33 -3.49
CA ARG A 190 15.67 -15.48 -4.88
C ARG A 190 15.51 -14.11 -5.49
N VAL A 191 15.77 -14.02 -6.79
CA VAL A 191 15.46 -12.84 -7.59
C VAL A 191 14.52 -13.19 -8.71
N VAL A 192 13.62 -12.27 -9.03
CA VAL A 192 12.76 -12.29 -10.21
C VAL A 192 13.32 -11.24 -11.17
N ILE A 193 13.70 -11.66 -12.37
CA ILE A 193 14.19 -10.77 -13.43
C ILE A 193 13.09 -10.63 -14.47
N GLU A 194 12.70 -9.38 -14.76
CA GLU A 194 11.54 -9.07 -15.61
C GLU A 194 11.93 -8.15 -16.77
N GLU A 195 11.23 -8.27 -17.90
CA GLU A 195 11.34 -7.27 -18.96
C GLU A 195 10.93 -5.88 -18.44
N PHE A 196 11.60 -4.85 -18.92
CA PHE A 196 11.18 -3.48 -18.68
C PHE A 196 9.95 -3.13 -19.52
N VAL A 197 8.87 -2.72 -18.86
CA VAL A 197 7.62 -2.33 -19.52
C VAL A 197 7.44 -0.83 -19.45
N SER A 198 7.32 -0.17 -20.61
CA SER A 198 7.06 1.27 -20.71
C SER A 198 5.56 1.55 -20.71
N GLY A 199 5.14 2.61 -20.01
CA GLY A 199 3.73 3.02 -19.96
C GLY A 199 3.46 3.98 -18.82
N GLU A 200 2.18 4.11 -18.47
CA GLU A 200 1.73 4.83 -17.28
C GLU A 200 1.33 3.83 -16.19
N GLU A 201 1.94 3.98 -15.02
CA GLU A 201 1.61 3.13 -13.87
C GLU A 201 0.35 3.63 -13.18
N ALA A 202 -0.55 2.73 -12.80
CA ALA A 202 -1.76 3.02 -12.05
C ALA A 202 -2.01 1.99 -10.95
N SER A 203 -2.58 2.47 -9.84
CA SER A 203 -3.02 1.65 -8.72
C SER A 203 -4.49 1.29 -8.90
N PHE A 204 -4.78 0.01 -9.14
CA PHE A 204 -6.12 -0.52 -9.28
C PHE A 204 -6.46 -1.40 -8.08
N ILE A 205 -7.31 -0.88 -7.20
CA ILE A 205 -7.59 -1.50 -5.90
C ILE A 205 -9.04 -1.95 -5.83
N VAL A 206 -9.26 -3.16 -5.33
CA VAL A 206 -10.59 -3.73 -5.15
C VAL A 206 -10.77 -4.29 -3.74
N LEU A 207 -12.03 -4.39 -3.30
CA LEU A 207 -12.45 -5.17 -2.15
C LEU A 207 -12.91 -6.53 -2.64
N CYS A 208 -12.54 -7.59 -1.93
CA CYS A 208 -12.93 -8.96 -2.20
C CYS A 208 -13.51 -9.59 -0.94
N ASP A 209 -14.64 -10.29 -1.07
CA ASP A 209 -15.27 -11.02 0.03
C ASP A 209 -15.13 -12.56 -0.12
N GLY A 210 -14.32 -12.97 -1.07
CA GLY A 210 -14.11 -14.38 -1.45
C GLY A 210 -15.07 -14.88 -2.51
N LYS A 211 -15.99 -14.04 -2.99
CA LYS A 211 -16.99 -14.35 -4.01
C LYS A 211 -17.26 -13.14 -4.90
N ASN A 212 -17.52 -11.99 -4.27
CA ASN A 212 -17.81 -10.74 -4.94
C ASN A 212 -16.59 -9.81 -4.92
N VAL A 213 -16.52 -8.92 -5.91
CA VAL A 213 -15.45 -7.94 -6.06
C VAL A 213 -16.05 -6.56 -6.32
N THR A 214 -15.59 -5.56 -5.56
CA THR A 214 -16.01 -4.16 -5.72
C THR A 214 -14.79 -3.26 -5.89
N ALA A 215 -14.71 -2.56 -7.02
CA ALA A 215 -13.59 -1.66 -7.30
C ALA A 215 -13.67 -0.38 -6.47
N LEU A 216 -12.54 0.05 -5.92
CA LEU A 216 -12.36 1.38 -5.32
C LEU A 216 -12.07 2.42 -6.41
N ALA A 217 -12.05 3.70 -6.03
CA ALA A 217 -11.56 4.75 -6.91
C ALA A 217 -10.09 4.50 -7.27
N THR A 218 -9.75 4.73 -8.53
CA THR A 218 -8.38 4.56 -9.05
C THR A 218 -7.43 5.62 -8.50
N SER A 219 -6.13 5.31 -8.48
CA SER A 219 -5.10 6.23 -8.01
C SER A 219 -3.82 6.08 -8.82
N GLN A 220 -2.97 7.10 -8.80
CA GLN A 220 -1.59 7.03 -9.28
C GLN A 220 -0.63 7.49 -8.20
N ASP A 221 0.41 6.70 -7.96
CA ASP A 221 1.50 6.98 -7.02
C ASP A 221 2.71 7.60 -7.72
N HIS A 222 3.56 8.27 -6.95
CA HIS A 222 4.84 8.86 -7.36
C HIS A 222 5.96 8.24 -6.53
N LYS A 223 6.66 7.25 -7.09
CA LYS A 223 7.63 6.41 -6.35
C LYS A 223 9.01 7.03 -6.17
N ARG A 224 9.41 7.95 -7.03
CA ARG A 224 10.73 8.61 -6.94
C ARG A 224 10.72 9.71 -5.88
N LEU A 225 11.86 9.86 -5.18
CA LEU A 225 12.02 10.78 -4.06
C LEU A 225 11.86 12.25 -4.45
N GLN A 226 12.41 12.64 -5.61
CA GLN A 226 12.54 14.04 -6.02
C GLN A 226 11.59 14.41 -7.15
N ASP A 227 11.36 15.72 -7.31
CA ASP A 227 10.61 16.29 -8.43
C ASP A 227 11.13 15.79 -9.78
N GLY A 228 10.25 15.71 -10.78
CA GLY A 228 10.58 15.21 -12.11
C GLY A 228 10.91 13.72 -12.16
N ASP A 229 10.45 12.92 -11.21
CA ASP A 229 10.72 11.49 -11.06
C ASP A 229 12.24 11.19 -10.99
N GLN A 230 12.98 12.00 -10.25
CA GLN A 230 14.40 11.84 -10.01
C GLN A 230 14.69 11.20 -8.65
N GLY A 231 15.95 10.75 -8.48
CA GLY A 231 16.41 10.14 -7.23
C GLY A 231 16.00 8.68 -7.05
N PRO A 232 16.20 8.11 -5.85
CA PRO A 232 15.91 6.71 -5.58
C PRO A 232 14.41 6.42 -5.55
N ASN A 233 14.03 5.16 -5.76
CA ASN A 233 12.69 4.65 -5.48
C ASN A 233 12.41 4.69 -3.98
N THR A 234 11.14 4.91 -3.64
CA THR A 234 10.64 5.00 -2.27
C THR A 234 9.38 4.16 -2.11
N GLY A 235 8.78 4.17 -0.93
CA GLY A 235 7.46 3.60 -0.71
C GLY A 235 6.29 4.44 -1.26
N GLY A 236 6.57 5.55 -1.96
CA GLY A 236 5.61 6.53 -2.48
C GLY A 236 5.76 7.89 -1.82
N MET A 237 5.92 8.93 -2.64
CA MET A 237 6.06 10.33 -2.21
C MET A 237 4.76 11.13 -2.33
N GLY A 238 3.73 10.52 -2.84
CA GLY A 238 2.41 11.12 -2.97
C GLY A 238 1.58 10.41 -4.01
N ALA A 239 0.27 10.57 -3.91
CA ALA A 239 -0.69 9.96 -4.82
C ALA A 239 -1.90 10.87 -5.02
N TYR A 240 -2.63 10.64 -6.08
CA TYR A 240 -3.89 11.32 -6.34
C TYR A 240 -4.96 10.35 -6.86
N SER A 241 -6.20 10.71 -6.68
CA SER A 241 -7.39 9.96 -7.10
C SER A 241 -8.44 10.92 -7.65
N PRO A 242 -9.11 10.62 -8.79
CA PRO A 242 -8.95 9.43 -9.62
C PRO A 242 -7.71 9.48 -10.51
N ALA A 243 -7.30 8.34 -11.07
CA ALA A 243 -6.25 8.25 -12.08
C ALA A 243 -6.81 8.44 -13.49
N PRO A 244 -6.48 9.52 -14.22
CA PRO A 244 -7.04 9.77 -15.55
C PRO A 244 -6.65 8.71 -16.59
N CYS A 245 -5.49 8.08 -16.47
CA CYS A 245 -5.04 7.02 -17.36
C CYS A 245 -5.90 5.75 -17.27
N VAL A 246 -6.65 5.57 -16.18
CA VAL A 246 -7.61 4.46 -16.04
C VAL A 246 -8.96 4.89 -16.59
N THR A 247 -9.07 4.94 -17.92
CA THR A 247 -10.34 5.19 -18.61
C THR A 247 -11.37 4.09 -18.31
N PRO A 248 -12.66 4.29 -18.60
CA PRO A 248 -13.67 3.23 -18.47
C PRO A 248 -13.31 1.93 -19.21
N ALA A 249 -12.66 2.04 -20.38
CA ALA A 249 -12.20 0.89 -21.15
C ALA A 249 -11.06 0.14 -20.42
N ILE A 250 -10.09 0.87 -19.89
CA ILE A 250 -8.98 0.29 -19.09
C ILE A 250 -9.51 -0.31 -17.80
N HIS A 251 -10.46 0.35 -17.13
CA HIS A 251 -11.11 -0.19 -15.93
C HIS A 251 -11.80 -1.56 -16.24
N ALA A 252 -12.62 -1.61 -17.27
CA ALA A 252 -13.29 -2.85 -17.69
C ALA A 252 -12.29 -3.95 -18.04
N LYS A 253 -11.18 -3.57 -18.68
CA LYS A 253 -10.10 -4.49 -19.06
C LYS A 253 -9.37 -5.01 -17.82
N ALA A 254 -9.02 -4.14 -16.86
CA ALA A 254 -8.38 -4.52 -15.59
C ALA A 254 -9.25 -5.53 -14.81
N MET A 255 -10.55 -5.27 -14.72
CA MET A 255 -11.48 -6.20 -14.09
C MET A 255 -11.50 -7.56 -14.80
N ARG A 256 -11.63 -7.57 -16.13
CA ARG A 256 -11.79 -8.81 -16.93
C ARG A 256 -10.50 -9.62 -17.03
N GLU A 257 -9.35 -8.96 -17.21
CA GLU A 257 -8.08 -9.61 -17.54
C GLU A 257 -7.14 -9.80 -16.35
N VAL A 258 -7.35 -9.04 -15.26
CA VAL A 258 -6.49 -9.11 -14.07
C VAL A 258 -7.27 -9.54 -12.84
N ILE A 259 -8.25 -8.75 -12.41
CA ILE A 259 -8.89 -8.94 -11.10
C ILE A 259 -9.71 -10.23 -11.04
N LEU A 260 -10.67 -10.40 -11.95
CA LEU A 260 -11.53 -11.58 -11.95
C LEU A 260 -10.76 -12.90 -12.17
N PRO A 261 -9.76 -12.96 -13.09
CA PRO A 261 -8.89 -14.13 -13.19
C PRO A 261 -8.08 -14.40 -11.93
N THR A 262 -7.61 -13.35 -11.22
CA THR A 262 -6.89 -13.52 -9.95
C THR A 262 -7.77 -14.18 -8.89
N ILE A 263 -8.98 -13.66 -8.67
CA ILE A 263 -9.89 -14.21 -7.65
C ILE A 263 -10.31 -15.64 -8.00
N LYS A 264 -10.63 -15.89 -9.27
CA LYS A 264 -10.99 -17.23 -9.76
C LYS A 264 -9.82 -18.21 -9.70
N GLY A 265 -8.62 -17.75 -10.03
CA GLY A 265 -7.40 -18.55 -9.92
C GLY A 265 -7.11 -18.96 -8.49
N MET A 266 -7.18 -18.01 -7.56
CA MET A 266 -7.02 -18.30 -6.12
C MET A 266 -8.06 -19.32 -5.62
N GLU A 267 -9.32 -19.17 -6.01
CA GLU A 267 -10.37 -20.12 -5.66
C GLU A 267 -10.09 -21.53 -6.25
N SER A 268 -9.64 -21.61 -7.52
CA SER A 268 -9.30 -22.90 -8.14
C SER A 268 -8.11 -23.59 -7.47
N ASP A 269 -7.19 -22.82 -6.90
CA ASP A 269 -6.05 -23.32 -6.14
C ASP A 269 -6.42 -23.64 -4.66
N GLY A 270 -7.72 -23.57 -4.32
CA GLY A 270 -8.23 -23.84 -2.98
C GLY A 270 -8.01 -22.72 -1.96
N ILE A 271 -7.63 -21.52 -2.41
CA ILE A 271 -7.33 -20.38 -1.57
C ILE A 271 -8.42 -19.31 -1.77
N ARG A 272 -9.32 -19.18 -0.80
CA ARG A 272 -10.34 -18.12 -0.85
C ARG A 272 -9.73 -16.75 -0.54
N TYR A 273 -9.78 -15.82 -1.50
CA TYR A 273 -9.27 -14.46 -1.33
C TYR A 273 -10.34 -13.53 -0.74
N THR A 274 -10.07 -12.94 0.41
CA THR A 274 -10.89 -11.89 1.04
C THR A 274 -9.98 -10.75 1.48
N GLY A 275 -10.49 -9.51 1.49
CA GLY A 275 -9.69 -8.35 1.86
C GLY A 275 -9.51 -7.39 0.68
N PHE A 276 -8.52 -6.51 0.80
CA PHE A 276 -8.13 -5.63 -0.29
C PHE A 276 -7.17 -6.37 -1.24
N LEU A 277 -7.38 -6.21 -2.54
CA LEU A 277 -6.44 -6.62 -3.57
C LEU A 277 -6.06 -5.38 -4.39
N TYR A 278 -4.79 -5.03 -4.35
CA TYR A 278 -4.21 -3.96 -5.14
C TYR A 278 -3.41 -4.59 -6.29
N ALA A 279 -3.75 -4.24 -7.52
CA ALA A 279 -2.98 -4.54 -8.72
C ALA A 279 -2.24 -3.28 -9.18
N GLY A 280 -0.91 -3.31 -9.16
CA GLY A 280 -0.07 -2.33 -9.82
C GLY A 280 -0.07 -2.60 -11.32
N LEU A 281 -0.70 -1.71 -12.09
CA LEU A 281 -0.88 -1.89 -13.53
C LEU A 281 0.04 -0.95 -14.31
N MET A 282 0.73 -1.48 -15.32
CA MET A 282 1.35 -0.69 -16.38
C MET A 282 0.41 -0.64 -17.57
N ILE A 283 -0.02 0.56 -17.92
CA ILE A 283 -0.86 0.84 -19.09
C ILE A 283 0.07 1.27 -20.21
N THR A 284 0.25 0.41 -21.21
CA THR A 284 1.13 0.67 -22.34
C THR A 284 0.51 1.67 -23.34
N PRO A 285 1.32 2.34 -24.19
CA PRO A 285 0.79 3.32 -25.15
C PRO A 285 -0.24 2.76 -26.14
N ASP A 286 -0.20 1.44 -26.43
CA ASP A 286 -1.19 0.73 -27.28
C ASP A 286 -2.44 0.29 -26.49
N GLY A 287 -2.59 0.71 -25.24
CA GLY A 287 -3.75 0.41 -24.38
C GLY A 287 -3.80 -1.02 -23.86
N LYS A 288 -2.70 -1.77 -23.91
CA LYS A 288 -2.58 -3.03 -23.18
C LYS A 288 -2.29 -2.76 -21.71
N ILE A 289 -2.59 -3.74 -20.88
CA ILE A 289 -2.24 -3.69 -19.45
C ILE A 289 -1.30 -4.85 -19.11
N LYS A 290 -0.32 -4.58 -18.24
CA LYS A 290 0.52 -5.60 -17.62
C LYS A 290 0.53 -5.39 -16.11
N THR A 291 0.32 -6.46 -15.37
CA THR A 291 0.40 -6.44 -13.92
C THR A 291 1.86 -6.44 -13.48
N LEU A 292 2.28 -5.41 -12.79
CA LEU A 292 3.64 -5.27 -12.25
C LEU A 292 3.81 -6.07 -10.96
N GLU A 293 2.81 -5.98 -10.09
CA GLU A 293 2.77 -6.64 -8.80
C GLU A 293 1.34 -6.67 -8.25
N PHE A 294 1.10 -7.58 -7.30
CA PHE A 294 -0.06 -7.52 -6.41
C PHE A 294 0.38 -7.06 -5.02
N ASN A 295 -0.51 -6.32 -4.34
CA ASN A 295 -0.42 -6.09 -2.92
C ASN A 295 -1.74 -6.55 -2.26
N CYS A 296 -1.63 -7.23 -1.14
CA CYS A 296 -2.77 -7.86 -0.46
C CYS A 296 -3.43 -6.93 0.57
N ARG A 297 -3.28 -5.64 0.38
CA ARG A 297 -3.74 -4.56 1.26
C ARG A 297 -3.91 -3.27 0.45
N LEU A 298 -4.44 -2.24 1.10
CA LEU A 298 -4.48 -0.89 0.51
C LEU A 298 -3.07 -0.33 0.27
N GLY A 299 -2.93 0.52 -0.73
CA GLY A 299 -1.69 1.25 -1.00
C GLY A 299 -1.40 2.34 0.06
N ASP A 300 -0.16 2.73 0.18
CA ASP A 300 0.29 3.87 0.98
C ASP A 300 1.35 4.63 0.17
N PRO A 301 1.03 5.81 -0.39
CA PRO A 301 0.04 6.79 0.09
C PRO A 301 -1.29 6.87 -0.71
N GLU A 302 -1.76 5.84 -1.40
CA GLU A 302 -3.00 5.89 -2.19
C GLU A 302 -4.26 5.91 -1.30
N THR A 303 -4.21 5.27 -0.13
CA THR A 303 -5.34 5.16 0.78
C THR A 303 -5.89 6.52 1.20
N GLN A 304 -5.01 7.47 1.50
CA GLN A 304 -5.38 8.79 1.98
C GLN A 304 -6.27 9.53 0.97
N PRO A 305 -5.87 9.74 -0.30
CA PRO A 305 -6.74 10.38 -1.28
C PRO A 305 -7.98 9.55 -1.65
N ILE A 306 -7.90 8.23 -1.68
CA ILE A 306 -9.05 7.38 -1.98
C ILE A 306 -10.12 7.51 -0.89
N LEU A 307 -9.74 7.40 0.39
CA LEU A 307 -10.71 7.45 1.50
C LEU A 307 -11.28 8.84 1.74
N MET A 308 -10.56 9.93 1.43
CA MET A 308 -11.14 11.27 1.45
C MET A 308 -12.27 11.43 0.43
N ARG A 309 -12.22 10.72 -0.70
CA ARG A 309 -13.27 10.74 -1.72
C ARG A 309 -14.44 9.80 -1.42
N LEU A 310 -14.25 8.80 -0.56
CA LEU A 310 -15.30 7.82 -0.27
C LEU A 310 -16.42 8.47 0.57
N LYS A 311 -17.67 8.45 0.05
CA LYS A 311 -18.87 8.93 0.77
C LYS A 311 -19.60 7.84 1.51
N THR A 312 -19.57 6.61 0.98
CA THR A 312 -20.20 5.45 1.62
C THR A 312 -19.53 5.18 2.97
N ASP A 313 -20.32 4.80 3.97
CA ASP A 313 -19.81 4.43 5.29
C ASP A 313 -18.86 3.24 5.19
N LEU A 314 -17.58 3.46 5.49
CA LEU A 314 -16.54 2.44 5.37
C LEU A 314 -16.78 1.26 6.33
N ALA A 315 -17.38 1.49 7.50
CA ALA A 315 -17.70 0.41 8.42
C ALA A 315 -18.73 -0.57 7.83
N ASP A 316 -19.76 -0.07 7.16
CA ASP A 316 -20.73 -0.92 6.47
C ASP A 316 -20.09 -1.72 5.32
N VAL A 317 -19.23 -1.06 4.54
CA VAL A 317 -18.51 -1.70 3.43
C VAL A 317 -17.66 -2.87 3.93
N LEU A 318 -16.87 -2.64 4.98
CA LEU A 318 -15.92 -3.66 5.47
C LEU A 318 -16.62 -4.79 6.24
N ILE A 319 -17.73 -4.49 6.91
CA ILE A 319 -18.59 -5.54 7.52
C ILE A 319 -19.21 -6.40 6.43
N ALA A 320 -19.80 -5.80 5.40
CA ALA A 320 -20.34 -6.54 4.27
C ALA A 320 -19.26 -7.41 3.59
N GLY A 321 -18.05 -6.86 3.44
CA GLY A 321 -16.91 -7.61 2.91
C GLY A 321 -16.50 -8.80 3.78
N ALA A 322 -16.46 -8.62 5.10
CA ALA A 322 -16.16 -9.70 6.04
C ALA A 322 -17.25 -10.78 6.08
N ASP A 323 -18.51 -10.40 5.83
CA ASP A 323 -19.68 -11.27 5.85
C ASP A 323 -20.03 -11.89 4.48
N GLY A 324 -19.24 -11.64 3.41
CA GLY A 324 -19.48 -12.19 2.06
C GLY A 324 -20.67 -11.56 1.34
N LYS A 325 -20.92 -10.26 1.57
CA LYS A 325 -22.11 -9.51 1.09
C LYS A 325 -21.74 -8.22 0.35
N LEU A 326 -20.58 -8.16 -0.32
CA LEU A 326 -20.16 -6.97 -1.08
C LEU A 326 -21.12 -6.63 -2.23
N ASP A 327 -21.87 -7.61 -2.74
CA ASP A 327 -22.87 -7.43 -3.77
C ASP A 327 -24.08 -6.60 -3.29
N THR A 328 -24.24 -6.38 -2.00
CA THR A 328 -25.30 -5.51 -1.42
C THR A 328 -24.85 -4.06 -1.25
N ILE A 329 -23.59 -3.73 -1.55
CA ILE A 329 -23.00 -2.41 -1.30
C ILE A 329 -22.72 -1.70 -2.63
N GLU A 330 -23.17 -0.46 -2.73
CA GLU A 330 -22.81 0.47 -3.78
C GLU A 330 -21.93 1.58 -3.22
N LEU A 331 -20.72 1.75 -3.80
CA LEU A 331 -19.79 2.79 -3.37
C LEU A 331 -20.13 4.14 -4.01
N GLN A 332 -20.31 5.14 -3.18
CA GLN A 332 -20.53 6.53 -3.59
C GLN A 332 -19.26 7.35 -3.37
N TRP A 333 -18.91 8.17 -4.34
CA TRP A 333 -17.68 8.93 -4.38
C TRP A 333 -17.91 10.44 -4.45
N ASP A 334 -17.06 11.20 -3.78
CA ASP A 334 -16.92 12.63 -4.06
C ASP A 334 -16.36 12.81 -5.48
N ARG A 335 -16.93 13.73 -6.24
CA ARG A 335 -16.52 14.00 -7.62
C ARG A 335 -15.22 14.80 -7.70
N ARG A 336 -14.84 15.46 -6.61
CA ARG A 336 -13.57 16.19 -6.53
C ARG A 336 -12.38 15.24 -6.63
N VAL A 337 -11.25 15.82 -7.03
CA VAL A 337 -9.95 15.14 -6.96
C VAL A 337 -9.44 15.21 -5.54
N ALA A 338 -8.82 14.13 -5.08
CA ALA A 338 -8.00 14.13 -3.87
C ALA A 338 -6.54 13.95 -4.24
N LEU A 339 -5.65 14.72 -3.60
CA LEU A 339 -4.21 14.63 -3.80
C LEU A 339 -3.51 14.64 -2.44
N GLY A 340 -2.60 13.67 -2.23
CA GLY A 340 -1.78 13.57 -1.04
C GLY A 340 -0.29 13.73 -1.36
N THR A 341 0.42 14.55 -0.59
CA THR A 341 1.89 14.69 -0.66
C THR A 341 2.51 14.20 0.63
N VAL A 342 3.48 13.31 0.51
CA VAL A 342 4.23 12.75 1.63
C VAL A 342 5.35 13.69 2.05
N LEU A 343 5.44 13.96 3.35
CA LEU A 343 6.57 14.63 3.99
C LEU A 343 7.46 13.56 4.61
N ALA A 344 8.69 13.44 4.12
CA ALA A 344 9.64 12.43 4.52
C ALA A 344 10.77 13.00 5.39
N ALA A 345 11.35 12.16 6.25
CA ALA A 345 12.46 12.49 7.13
C ALA A 345 13.75 12.73 6.34
N HIS A 346 14.67 13.49 6.93
CA HIS A 346 16.03 13.60 6.42
C HIS A 346 16.66 12.21 6.25
N GLY A 347 17.33 11.99 5.12
CA GLY A 347 18.01 10.72 4.80
C GLY A 347 17.09 9.59 4.31
N TYR A 348 15.77 9.82 4.20
CA TYR A 348 14.86 8.85 3.57
C TYR A 348 15.20 8.72 2.06
N PRO A 349 15.13 7.52 1.44
CA PRO A 349 14.65 6.25 1.99
C PRO A 349 15.72 5.39 2.71
N MET A 350 17.01 5.71 2.61
CA MET A 350 18.08 4.82 3.07
C MET A 350 18.27 4.84 4.58
N ASN A 351 18.49 6.03 5.16
CA ASN A 351 18.80 6.22 6.57
C ASN A 351 17.96 7.35 7.17
N PRO A 352 16.65 7.16 7.34
CA PRO A 352 15.78 8.21 7.86
C PRO A 352 16.14 8.58 9.30
N ARG A 353 16.39 9.87 9.53
CA ARG A 353 16.65 10.41 10.84
C ARG A 353 15.36 10.41 11.68
N LYS A 354 15.48 10.08 12.96
CA LYS A 354 14.37 10.04 13.93
C LYS A 354 14.61 11.05 15.05
N GLY A 355 13.54 11.42 15.77
CA GLY A 355 13.60 12.30 16.94
C GLY A 355 13.40 13.78 16.63
N ASP A 356 13.34 14.19 15.37
CA ASP A 356 13.07 15.59 15.02
C ASP A 356 11.65 15.98 15.44
N VAL A 357 11.52 17.13 16.13
CA VAL A 357 10.23 17.65 16.60
C VAL A 357 9.45 18.23 15.43
N ILE A 358 8.20 17.81 15.27
CA ILE A 358 7.30 18.29 14.24
C ILE A 358 6.50 19.46 14.77
N ARG A 359 6.52 20.59 14.06
CA ARG A 359 5.82 21.83 14.43
C ARG A 359 4.71 22.12 13.45
N GLY A 360 3.71 22.91 13.90
CA GLY A 360 2.63 23.39 13.04
C GLY A 360 1.59 22.33 12.68
N LEU A 361 1.54 21.22 13.41
CA LEU A 361 0.53 20.19 13.20
C LEU A 361 -0.87 20.70 13.58
N PRO A 362 -1.94 20.35 12.82
CA PRO A 362 -3.31 20.56 13.28
C PRO A 362 -3.59 19.68 14.50
N GLY A 363 -4.46 20.15 15.37
CA GLY A 363 -4.94 19.37 16.53
C GLY A 363 -6.07 18.42 16.19
N GLY A 364 -6.50 17.63 17.18
CA GLY A 364 -7.68 16.79 17.10
C GLY A 364 -7.59 15.71 16.03
N ASP A 365 -8.56 15.70 15.12
CA ASP A 365 -8.68 14.70 14.05
C ASP A 365 -7.78 14.98 12.82
N SER A 366 -6.78 15.83 12.99
CA SER A 366 -5.81 16.21 11.95
C SER A 366 -6.41 16.93 10.73
N SER A 367 -7.67 17.38 10.81
CA SER A 367 -8.34 18.13 9.75
C SER A 367 -7.87 19.59 9.67
N VAL A 368 -7.78 20.11 8.44
CA VAL A 368 -7.47 21.51 8.15
C VAL A 368 -8.60 22.10 7.30
N GLY A 369 -9.58 22.67 7.97
CA GLY A 369 -10.85 23.05 7.34
C GLY A 369 -11.67 21.82 6.94
N ASN A 370 -12.48 21.97 5.89
CA ASN A 370 -13.40 20.89 5.44
C ASN A 370 -12.84 20.09 4.25
N ASP A 371 -11.64 20.39 3.81
CA ASP A 371 -11.11 19.93 2.52
C ASP A 371 -9.70 19.32 2.59
N ALA A 372 -9.03 19.40 3.74
CA ALA A 372 -7.69 18.84 3.90
C ALA A 372 -7.52 18.11 5.24
N VAL A 373 -6.64 17.10 5.24
CA VAL A 373 -6.26 16.30 6.41
C VAL A 373 -4.76 16.04 6.40
N VAL A 374 -4.12 16.09 7.56
CA VAL A 374 -2.71 15.73 7.75
C VAL A 374 -2.63 14.35 8.37
N PHE A 375 -2.51 13.32 7.55
CA PHE A 375 -2.36 11.95 8.03
C PHE A 375 -0.95 11.71 8.55
N HIS A 376 -0.83 11.14 9.72
CA HIS A 376 0.44 10.76 10.33
C HIS A 376 0.84 9.33 9.92
N ALA A 377 2.13 9.14 9.67
CA ALA A 377 2.74 7.85 9.42
C ALA A 377 3.86 7.60 10.46
N GLY A 378 5.10 7.82 10.11
CA GLY A 378 6.24 7.65 11.00
C GLY A 378 6.34 8.76 12.05
N THR A 379 5.39 8.84 12.95
CA THR A 379 5.35 9.82 14.05
C THR A 379 5.11 9.12 15.40
N ALA A 380 5.67 9.67 16.47
CA ALA A 380 5.45 9.21 17.85
C ALA A 380 5.17 10.39 18.76
N ARG A 381 4.37 10.16 19.82
CA ARG A 381 4.20 11.11 20.92
C ARG A 381 5.29 10.87 21.98
N VAL A 382 6.02 11.93 22.32
CA VAL A 382 7.03 11.92 23.36
C VAL A 382 6.74 13.11 24.29
N GLY A 383 6.10 12.84 25.43
CA GLY A 383 5.51 13.89 26.24
C GLY A 383 4.46 14.67 25.45
N ASP A 384 4.58 16.00 25.44
CA ASP A 384 3.67 16.88 24.71
C ASP A 384 4.07 17.13 23.25
N GLU A 385 5.19 16.58 22.81
CA GLU A 385 5.70 16.74 21.45
C GLU A 385 5.31 15.58 20.55
N THR A 386 5.17 15.88 19.24
CA THR A 386 5.13 14.86 18.19
C THR A 386 6.46 14.88 17.48
N GLN A 387 7.10 13.70 17.40
CA GLN A 387 8.43 13.55 16.82
C GLN A 387 8.41 12.57 15.63
N VAL A 388 9.37 12.74 14.72
CA VAL A 388 9.67 11.82 13.64
C VAL A 388 10.10 10.47 14.20
N SER A 389 9.44 9.39 13.79
CA SER A 389 9.78 8.00 14.19
C SER A 389 10.02 7.06 13.01
N GLY A 390 9.79 7.52 11.77
CA GLY A 390 9.94 6.71 10.56
C GLY A 390 10.32 7.53 9.33
N GLY A 391 10.48 6.86 8.19
CA GLY A 391 10.95 7.49 6.95
C GLY A 391 9.91 8.40 6.31
N ARG A 392 8.71 7.89 6.02
CA ARG A 392 7.55 8.70 5.64
C ARG A 392 6.86 9.16 6.91
N VAL A 393 6.78 10.46 7.11
CA VAL A 393 6.38 11.06 8.40
C VAL A 393 4.92 11.47 8.40
N LEU A 394 4.52 12.24 7.41
CA LEU A 394 3.15 12.75 7.24
C LEU A 394 2.71 12.60 5.78
N CYS A 395 1.39 12.57 5.55
CA CYS A 395 0.79 12.74 4.24
C CYS A 395 -0.26 13.85 4.32
N VAL A 396 0.03 14.99 3.71
CA VAL A 396 -0.93 16.11 3.60
C VAL A 396 -1.83 15.85 2.40
N THR A 397 -3.12 15.66 2.64
CA THR A 397 -4.08 15.29 1.60
C THR A 397 -5.20 16.32 1.52
N ALA A 398 -5.57 16.74 0.30
CA ALA A 398 -6.65 17.71 0.08
C ALA A 398 -7.60 17.28 -1.04
N LEU A 399 -8.88 17.68 -0.91
CA LEU A 399 -9.93 17.60 -1.92
C LEU A 399 -10.07 18.94 -2.63
N ALA A 400 -10.16 18.93 -3.96
CA ALA A 400 -10.45 20.14 -4.76
C ALA A 400 -11.11 19.78 -6.10
N ASP A 401 -11.65 20.77 -6.80
CA ASP A 401 -12.33 20.58 -8.09
C ASP A 401 -11.35 20.20 -9.22
N SER A 402 -10.05 20.46 -9.05
CA SER A 402 -9.01 20.07 -9.99
C SER A 402 -7.70 19.69 -9.30
N VAL A 403 -6.84 18.95 -10.01
CA VAL A 403 -5.51 18.56 -9.50
C VAL A 403 -4.68 19.80 -9.15
N LYS A 404 -4.72 20.84 -9.98
CA LYS A 404 -3.99 22.10 -9.73
C LYS A 404 -4.43 22.78 -8.44
N GLN A 405 -5.74 22.81 -8.17
CA GLN A 405 -6.27 23.38 -6.93
C GLN A 405 -5.91 22.50 -5.72
N ALA A 406 -5.96 21.16 -5.87
CA ALA A 406 -5.54 20.23 -4.81
C ALA A 406 -4.06 20.41 -4.47
N GLN A 407 -3.17 20.54 -5.48
CA GLN A 407 -1.75 20.87 -5.28
C GLN A 407 -1.56 22.18 -4.50
N ALA A 408 -2.27 23.25 -4.91
CA ALA A 408 -2.19 24.55 -4.25
C ALA A 408 -2.65 24.47 -2.79
N ARG A 409 -3.73 23.73 -2.51
CA ARG A 409 -4.26 23.54 -1.15
C ARG A 409 -3.29 22.72 -0.27
N VAL A 410 -2.73 21.64 -0.79
CA VAL A 410 -1.70 20.85 -0.11
C VAL A 410 -0.48 21.69 0.20
N ALA A 411 0.02 22.47 -0.78
CA ALA A 411 1.16 23.36 -0.59
C ALA A 411 0.91 24.41 0.51
N GLN A 412 -0.30 24.97 0.57
CA GLN A 412 -0.71 25.92 1.61
C GLN A 412 -0.65 25.27 3.01
N VAL A 413 -1.13 24.03 3.15
CA VAL A 413 -1.11 23.32 4.43
C VAL A 413 0.33 22.97 4.83
N ILE A 414 1.15 22.52 3.89
CA ILE A 414 2.57 22.17 4.13
C ILE A 414 3.36 23.38 4.66
N GLN A 415 3.05 24.61 4.21
CA GLN A 415 3.76 25.82 4.68
C GLN A 415 3.70 26.04 6.20
N ALA A 416 2.66 25.54 6.86
CA ALA A 416 2.52 25.65 8.32
C ALA A 416 3.29 24.57 9.07
N ILE A 417 3.69 23.48 8.41
CA ILE A 417 4.28 22.29 9.01
C ILE A 417 5.80 22.29 8.77
N GLY A 418 6.57 21.92 9.80
CA GLY A 418 8.01 21.80 9.63
C GLY A 418 8.68 20.88 10.65
N PHE A 419 9.69 20.18 10.19
CA PHE A 419 10.67 19.46 10.98
C PHE A 419 12.03 19.51 10.26
N ASP A 420 13.09 19.28 10.98
CA ASP A 420 14.43 19.50 10.45
C ASP A 420 14.77 18.50 9.33
N GLY A 421 15.26 19.02 8.19
CA GLY A 421 15.58 18.23 7.01
C GLY A 421 14.39 17.59 6.29
N MET A 422 13.18 18.13 6.45
CA MET A 422 11.96 17.66 5.77
C MET A 422 12.13 17.63 4.25
N GLN A 423 11.75 16.49 3.63
CA GLN A 423 11.79 16.26 2.19
C GLN A 423 10.38 16.00 1.66
N TYR A 424 10.01 16.61 0.54
CA TYR A 424 8.75 16.34 -0.15
C TYR A 424 8.81 16.78 -1.61
N ARG A 425 7.92 16.24 -2.43
CA ARG A 425 7.76 16.62 -3.83
C ARG A 425 6.72 17.73 -3.98
N ARG A 426 6.97 18.64 -4.93
CA ARG A 426 6.07 19.75 -5.28
C ARG A 426 5.23 19.45 -6.52
N ASP A 427 5.58 18.41 -7.25
CA ASP A 427 5.00 18.07 -8.55
C ASP A 427 4.03 16.87 -8.50
N ILE A 428 3.60 16.41 -7.31
CA ILE A 428 2.63 15.31 -7.19
C ILE A 428 1.37 15.64 -8.03
N GLY A 429 0.97 14.71 -8.89
CA GLY A 429 -0.17 14.88 -9.80
C GLY A 429 0.18 15.52 -11.14
N TYR A 430 1.44 15.81 -11.44
CA TYR A 430 1.84 16.46 -12.71
C TYR A 430 1.36 15.69 -13.96
N ARG A 431 1.24 14.36 -13.86
CA ARG A 431 0.77 13.50 -14.95
C ARG A 431 -0.68 13.79 -15.35
N ALA A 432 -1.50 14.23 -14.40
CA ALA A 432 -2.91 14.59 -14.62
C ALA A 432 -3.12 16.05 -15.04
N LEU A 433 -2.05 16.83 -15.20
CA LEU A 433 -2.09 18.23 -15.67
C LEU A 433 -1.79 18.35 -17.17
N LYS A 434 -1.52 17.23 -17.84
CA LYS A 434 -1.21 17.19 -19.29
C LYS A 434 -2.47 17.30 -20.14
#